data_d361fa4fa9bd16b5005409d9bd909b10
#
_entry.id   d361fa4fa9bd16b5005409d9bd909b10
#
_cell.length_a   1.000
_cell.length_b   1.000
_cell.length_c   1.000
_cell.angle_alpha   90.00
_cell.angle_beta   90.00
_cell.angle_gamma   90.00
#
_symmetry.space_group_name_H-M   'P 1'
#
loop_
_entity.id
_entity.type
_entity.pdbx_description
1 polymer ?
#
loop_
_entity_poly.entity_id
_entity_poly.type
_entity_poly.pdbx_seq_one_letter_code
_entity_poly.pdbx_strand_id
1 'polypeptide(L)'
;MQQGKKILKTEFLFMNRNSPPSEDEQFAAYKAVLEKIKGRPVIIRTLDVGGDKNIPYLNIENELNPFLGYRAIRLCLGYKELFKTQLRALLRASIYGNLKIMFPMITTAGELKEAKSILQEAKEELRKQGIEFSEKIEVGIMIETPAAAVISDILAKEVDFFSIGTNDLIQYTLAIDRTNEKVSYLYDPLNPAVLRLIKMTVENAHKKGKEVGVCGEIASDENIVPILIGLGVDELSVNPAKILSVKKKITETDYNIEKSKVNGYLQIS
;
A
#
# COMPACT_ATOMS: atom_id res chain seq x y z
N MET A 1 -8.35 -7.62 -21.61
CA MET A 1 -7.83 -6.51 -20.78
C MET A 1 -8.43 -6.61 -19.39
N GLN A 2 -7.65 -6.95 -18.39
CA GLN A 2 -8.14 -6.91 -17.02
C GLN A 2 -8.46 -5.44 -16.68
N GLN A 3 -9.67 -5.20 -16.21
CA GLN A 3 -10.08 -3.88 -15.72
C GLN A 3 -9.37 -3.64 -14.39
N GLY A 4 -8.63 -2.53 -14.28
CA GLY A 4 -7.76 -2.24 -13.15
C GLY A 4 -8.47 -2.27 -11.79
N LYS A 5 -7.71 -2.61 -10.78
CA LYS A 5 -8.08 -2.53 -9.37
C LYS A 5 -8.11 -1.05 -8.95
N LYS A 6 -8.79 -0.72 -7.86
CA LYS A 6 -8.79 0.63 -7.28
C LYS A 6 -8.20 0.59 -5.88
N ILE A 7 -7.22 1.45 -5.61
CA ILE A 7 -6.71 1.66 -4.25
C ILE A 7 -7.42 2.86 -3.63
N LEU A 8 -7.98 2.66 -2.45
CA LEU A 8 -8.58 3.70 -1.61
C LEU A 8 -7.66 3.97 -0.41
N LYS A 9 -7.23 5.21 -0.28
CA LYS A 9 -6.56 5.74 0.90
C LYS A 9 -7.62 6.22 1.88
N THR A 10 -7.48 5.90 3.16
CA THR A 10 -8.53 6.14 4.16
C THR A 10 -8.32 7.39 5.01
N GLU A 11 -7.19 8.04 4.90
CA GLU A 11 -6.77 9.18 5.74
C GLU A 11 -7.79 10.32 5.75
N PHE A 12 -8.48 10.56 4.63
CA PHE A 12 -9.48 11.61 4.51
C PHE A 12 -10.66 11.45 5.49
N LEU A 13 -10.95 10.21 5.95
CA LEU A 13 -11.97 9.95 6.96
C LEU A 13 -11.53 10.38 8.37
N PHE A 14 -10.23 10.45 8.60
CA PHE A 14 -9.64 10.70 9.91
C PHE A 14 -9.13 12.14 10.06
N MET A 15 -8.82 12.81 8.96
CA MET A 15 -8.30 14.18 8.97
C MET A 15 -9.41 15.22 9.17
N ASN A 16 -9.03 16.42 9.63
CA ASN A 16 -9.93 17.58 9.80
C ASN A 16 -11.14 17.31 10.73
N ARG A 17 -10.92 16.55 11.80
CA ARG A 17 -11.93 16.16 12.79
C ARG A 17 -11.39 16.34 14.20
N ASN A 18 -12.30 16.42 15.16
CA ASN A 18 -11.98 16.52 16.60
C ASN A 18 -12.05 15.16 17.32
N SER A 19 -12.51 14.11 16.63
CA SER A 19 -12.60 12.74 17.16
C SER A 19 -12.46 11.72 16.02
N PRO A 20 -12.05 10.48 16.33
CA PRO A 20 -11.99 9.41 15.35
C PRO A 20 -13.37 9.18 14.69
N PRO A 21 -13.42 8.80 13.40
CA PRO A 21 -14.67 8.39 12.77
C PRO A 21 -15.20 7.11 13.45
N SER A 22 -16.50 7.07 13.69
CA SER A 22 -17.15 5.87 14.23
C SER A 22 -17.06 4.69 13.27
N GLU A 23 -17.32 3.48 13.78
CA GLU A 23 -17.39 2.28 12.94
C GLU A 23 -18.45 2.44 11.83
N ASP A 24 -19.60 3.03 12.14
CA ASP A 24 -20.69 3.22 11.16
C ASP A 24 -20.38 4.26 10.10
N GLU A 25 -19.70 5.35 10.45
CA GLU A 25 -19.23 6.34 9.47
C GLU A 25 -18.22 5.72 8.49
N GLN A 26 -17.27 4.95 9.00
CA GLN A 26 -16.28 4.25 8.19
C GLN A 26 -16.96 3.18 7.30
N PHE A 27 -17.84 2.38 7.88
CA PHE A 27 -18.63 1.37 7.15
C PHE A 27 -19.39 1.98 5.99
N ALA A 28 -20.12 3.08 6.23
CA ALA A 28 -20.90 3.74 5.18
C ALA A 28 -20.01 4.22 4.01
N ALA A 29 -18.84 4.78 4.33
CA ALA A 29 -17.89 5.23 3.32
C ALA A 29 -17.32 4.06 2.49
N TYR A 30 -16.90 2.96 3.13
CA TYR A 30 -16.35 1.79 2.44
C TYR A 30 -17.41 1.07 1.59
N LYS A 31 -18.61 0.89 2.13
CA LYS A 31 -19.76 0.33 1.42
C LYS A 31 -20.06 1.11 0.13
N ALA A 32 -20.16 2.44 0.22
CA ALA A 32 -20.46 3.28 -0.94
C ALA A 32 -19.42 3.13 -2.07
N VAL A 33 -18.13 2.94 -1.73
CA VAL A 33 -17.08 2.69 -2.72
C VAL A 33 -17.23 1.30 -3.35
N LEU A 34 -17.46 0.27 -2.53
CA LEU A 34 -17.57 -1.11 -3.00
C LEU A 34 -18.76 -1.30 -3.94
N GLU A 35 -19.94 -0.77 -3.57
CA GLU A 35 -21.14 -0.80 -4.42
C GLU A 35 -20.94 -0.08 -5.76
N LYS A 36 -20.27 1.10 -5.74
CA LYS A 36 -20.00 1.89 -6.95
C LYS A 36 -19.08 1.20 -7.93
N ILE A 37 -18.16 0.35 -7.44
CA ILE A 37 -17.15 -0.32 -8.29
C ILE A 37 -17.68 -1.62 -8.95
N LYS A 38 -18.89 -2.06 -8.59
CA LYS A 38 -19.60 -3.18 -9.22
C LYS A 38 -18.76 -4.47 -9.33
N GLY A 39 -18.32 -5.01 -8.19
CA GLY A 39 -17.64 -6.31 -8.09
C GLY A 39 -16.17 -6.34 -8.53
N ARG A 40 -15.63 -5.26 -9.08
CA ARG A 40 -14.18 -5.17 -9.33
C ARG A 40 -13.42 -5.07 -8.01
N PRO A 41 -12.17 -5.58 -7.95
CA PRO A 41 -11.37 -5.51 -6.74
C PRO A 41 -11.13 -4.06 -6.28
N VAL A 42 -11.35 -3.81 -5.00
CA VAL A 42 -11.04 -2.55 -4.33
C VAL A 42 -10.07 -2.86 -3.19
N ILE A 43 -8.85 -2.34 -3.29
CA ILE A 43 -7.87 -2.41 -2.22
C ILE A 43 -8.11 -1.21 -1.31
N ILE A 44 -8.42 -1.44 -0.04
CA ILE A 44 -8.53 -0.37 0.96
C ILE A 44 -7.30 -0.44 1.87
N ARG A 45 -6.50 0.63 1.84
CA ARG A 45 -5.35 0.78 2.72
C ARG A 45 -5.85 1.22 4.10
N THR A 46 -5.43 0.50 5.15
CA THR A 46 -5.68 0.93 6.52
C THR A 46 -4.97 2.25 6.82
N LEU A 47 -5.29 2.84 7.95
CA LEU A 47 -4.86 4.18 8.32
C LEU A 47 -3.34 4.37 8.18
N ASP A 48 -2.95 5.40 7.42
CA ASP A 48 -1.57 5.83 7.24
C ASP A 48 -1.46 7.33 7.58
N VAL A 49 -1.36 7.60 8.88
CA VAL A 49 -1.18 8.94 9.46
C VAL A 49 0.05 8.96 10.34
N GLY A 50 0.46 10.15 10.76
CA GLY A 50 1.77 10.42 11.32
C GLY A 50 2.72 10.94 10.23
N GLY A 51 3.94 11.28 10.57
CA GLY A 51 4.83 11.97 9.65
C GLY A 51 4.35 13.41 9.39
N ASP A 52 3.96 13.68 8.15
CA ASP A 52 3.41 14.97 7.70
C ASP A 52 1.90 15.15 7.95
N LYS A 53 1.21 14.06 8.33
CA LYS A 53 -0.25 14.04 8.53
C LYS A 53 -0.61 14.02 10.01
N ASN A 54 -0.76 15.19 10.60
CA ASN A 54 -1.14 15.31 12.01
C ASN A 54 -2.64 15.07 12.21
N ILE A 55 -2.99 14.30 13.23
CA ILE A 55 -4.37 14.09 13.72
C ILE A 55 -4.46 14.59 15.15
N PRO A 56 -5.05 15.77 15.41
CA PRO A 56 -5.00 16.42 16.71
C PRO A 56 -5.54 15.58 17.87
N TYR A 57 -6.60 14.77 17.64
CA TYR A 57 -7.22 13.97 18.69
C TYR A 57 -6.45 12.70 19.08
N LEU A 58 -5.37 12.34 18.36
CA LEU A 58 -4.54 11.20 18.74
C LEU A 58 -3.42 11.56 19.71
N ASN A 59 -3.25 12.85 20.03
CA ASN A 59 -2.20 13.33 20.95
C ASN A 59 -0.82 12.71 20.66
N ILE A 60 -0.46 12.61 19.38
CA ILE A 60 0.87 12.12 18.99
C ILE A 60 1.89 13.18 19.39
N GLU A 61 2.88 12.79 20.18
CA GLU A 61 3.96 13.67 20.57
C GLU A 61 4.75 14.16 19.35
N ASN A 62 5.31 15.36 19.44
CA ASN A 62 6.18 15.87 18.41
C ASN A 62 7.49 15.07 18.35
N GLU A 63 7.71 14.40 17.24
CA GLU A 63 8.90 13.60 16.99
C GLU A 63 9.95 14.40 16.21
N LEU A 64 11.24 14.15 16.48
CA LEU A 64 12.33 14.79 15.75
C LEU A 64 12.41 14.30 14.29
N ASN A 65 12.00 13.07 14.03
CA ASN A 65 12.01 12.45 12.71
C ASN A 65 10.66 11.75 12.44
N PRO A 66 9.58 12.50 12.20
CA PRO A 66 8.23 11.96 12.14
C PRO A 66 8.03 10.85 11.07
N PHE A 67 8.76 10.93 9.94
CA PHE A 67 8.71 9.89 8.91
C PHE A 67 9.33 8.57 9.34
N LEU A 68 10.25 8.58 10.33
CA LEU A 68 10.87 7.38 10.90
C LEU A 68 10.20 6.95 12.21
N GLY A 69 9.19 7.67 12.66
CA GLY A 69 8.59 7.56 13.98
C GLY A 69 7.30 6.73 14.02
N TYR A 70 6.38 7.22 14.85
CA TYR A 70 5.12 6.56 15.22
C TYR A 70 4.03 6.88 14.21
N ARG A 71 4.03 6.16 13.09
CA ARG A 71 3.08 6.36 11.99
C ARG A 71 2.52 5.04 11.47
N ALA A 72 1.44 5.14 10.72
CA ALA A 72 0.81 4.06 9.95
C ALA A 72 0.55 2.81 10.81
N ILE A 73 1.06 1.64 10.40
CA ILE A 73 0.82 0.39 11.13
C ILE A 73 1.35 0.46 12.56
N ARG A 74 2.46 1.13 12.84
CA ARG A 74 3.01 1.27 14.20
C ARG A 74 2.02 1.98 15.11
N LEU A 75 1.42 3.07 14.61
CA LEU A 75 0.37 3.79 15.30
C LEU A 75 -0.87 2.90 15.49
N CYS A 76 -1.29 2.19 14.45
CA CYS A 76 -2.44 1.29 14.51
C CYS A 76 -2.27 0.18 15.55
N LEU A 77 -1.06 -0.40 15.68
CA LEU A 77 -0.75 -1.42 16.67
C LEU A 77 -0.75 -0.87 18.09
N GLY A 78 -0.35 0.39 18.29
CA GLY A 78 -0.42 1.05 19.59
C GLY A 78 -1.83 1.51 19.99
N TYR A 79 -2.64 1.97 19.02
CA TYR A 79 -4.04 2.35 19.22
C TYR A 79 -4.98 1.22 18.74
N LYS A 80 -4.87 0.04 19.37
CA LYS A 80 -5.56 -1.20 18.96
C LYS A 80 -7.07 -1.03 18.74
N GLU A 81 -7.75 -0.30 19.63
CA GLU A 81 -9.21 -0.10 19.49
C GLU A 81 -9.57 0.77 18.27
N LEU A 82 -8.75 1.78 17.96
CA LEU A 82 -8.91 2.57 16.72
C LEU A 82 -8.73 1.70 15.48
N PHE A 83 -7.68 0.88 15.48
CA PHE A 83 -7.38 -0.03 14.38
C PHE A 83 -8.46 -1.10 14.22
N LYS A 84 -8.90 -1.71 15.32
CA LYS A 84 -9.96 -2.71 15.33
C LYS A 84 -11.30 -2.13 14.85
N THR A 85 -11.64 -0.91 15.23
CA THR A 85 -12.82 -0.18 14.71
C THR A 85 -12.76 -0.06 13.20
N GLN A 86 -11.61 0.31 12.63
CA GLN A 86 -11.42 0.37 11.17
C GLN A 86 -11.58 -1.01 10.52
N LEU A 87 -10.95 -2.04 11.09
CA LEU A 87 -11.02 -3.41 10.56
C LEU A 87 -12.44 -3.96 10.61
N ARG A 88 -13.20 -3.72 11.68
CA ARG A 88 -14.62 -4.10 11.79
C ARG A 88 -15.46 -3.42 10.72
N ALA A 89 -15.27 -2.13 10.50
CA ALA A 89 -15.97 -1.38 9.45
C ALA A 89 -15.67 -1.94 8.05
N LEU A 90 -14.39 -2.29 7.76
CA LEU A 90 -13.96 -2.94 6.52
C LEU A 90 -14.61 -4.32 6.35
N LEU A 91 -14.58 -5.14 7.41
CA LEU A 91 -15.20 -6.47 7.41
C LEU A 91 -16.71 -6.37 7.12
N ARG A 92 -17.45 -5.51 7.80
CA ARG A 92 -18.88 -5.26 7.55
C ARG A 92 -19.15 -4.81 6.12
N ALA A 93 -18.27 -3.99 5.55
CA ALA A 93 -18.41 -3.53 4.16
C ALA A 93 -18.11 -4.61 3.12
N SER A 94 -17.41 -5.67 3.47
CA SER A 94 -16.91 -6.69 2.54
C SER A 94 -17.97 -7.47 1.78
N ILE A 95 -19.21 -7.54 2.31
CA ILE A 95 -20.32 -8.21 1.64
C ILE A 95 -20.91 -7.40 0.46
N TYR A 96 -20.53 -6.12 0.34
CA TYR A 96 -21.03 -5.22 -0.70
C TYR A 96 -20.12 -5.13 -1.93
N GLY A 97 -19.01 -5.89 -1.98
CA GLY A 97 -18.12 -5.93 -3.12
C GLY A 97 -16.84 -6.69 -2.87
N ASN A 98 -15.94 -6.70 -3.86
CA ASN A 98 -14.66 -7.41 -3.77
C ASN A 98 -13.63 -6.56 -3.04
N LEU A 99 -13.64 -6.63 -1.70
CA LEU A 99 -12.72 -5.93 -0.82
C LEU A 99 -11.40 -6.71 -0.68
N LYS A 100 -10.30 -5.97 -0.77
CA LYS A 100 -8.96 -6.39 -0.31
C LYS A 100 -8.46 -5.39 0.73
N ILE A 101 -7.82 -5.86 1.79
CA ILE A 101 -7.24 -5.02 2.85
C ILE A 101 -5.74 -4.92 2.63
N MET A 102 -5.17 -3.73 2.81
CA MET A 102 -3.73 -3.50 2.68
C MET A 102 -3.19 -2.76 3.89
N PHE A 103 -2.17 -3.34 4.56
CA PHE A 103 -1.48 -2.71 5.68
C PHE A 103 -0.28 -1.89 5.17
N PRO A 104 -0.22 -0.57 5.49
CA PRO A 104 0.93 0.28 5.17
C PRO A 104 2.10 0.09 6.13
N MET A 105 3.29 0.51 5.73
CA MET A 105 4.50 0.65 6.56
C MET A 105 4.94 -0.61 7.32
N ILE A 106 4.57 -1.79 6.84
CA ILE A 106 5.11 -3.05 7.40
C ILE A 106 6.62 -3.09 7.18
N THR A 107 7.34 -3.35 8.25
CA THR A 107 8.82 -3.42 8.27
C THR A 107 9.31 -4.79 8.71
N THR A 108 8.54 -5.49 9.53
CA THR A 108 8.88 -6.79 10.10
C THR A 108 7.74 -7.81 9.94
N ALA A 109 8.09 -9.09 9.97
CA ALA A 109 7.09 -10.17 10.04
C ALA A 109 6.28 -10.14 11.36
N GLY A 110 6.86 -9.59 12.43
CA GLY A 110 6.17 -9.41 13.71
C GLY A 110 5.01 -8.43 13.63
N GLU A 111 5.22 -7.26 13.03
CA GLU A 111 4.17 -6.26 12.80
C GLU A 111 3.03 -6.84 11.95
N LEU A 112 3.36 -7.57 10.89
CA LEU A 112 2.36 -8.22 10.04
C LEU A 112 1.54 -9.26 10.82
N LYS A 113 2.20 -10.08 11.64
CA LYS A 113 1.54 -11.10 12.47
C LYS A 113 0.60 -10.45 13.49
N GLU A 114 1.03 -9.37 14.13
CA GLU A 114 0.19 -8.62 15.09
C GLU A 114 -1.01 -7.98 14.40
N ALA A 115 -0.82 -7.34 13.25
CA ALA A 115 -1.92 -6.76 12.47
C ALA A 115 -2.96 -7.82 12.04
N LYS A 116 -2.51 -8.98 11.59
CA LYS A 116 -3.39 -10.13 11.26
C LYS A 116 -4.11 -10.68 12.49
N SER A 117 -3.48 -10.68 13.66
CA SER A 117 -4.11 -11.09 14.92
C SER A 117 -5.28 -10.16 15.27
N ILE A 118 -5.08 -8.84 15.17
CA ILE A 118 -6.16 -7.87 15.44
C ILE A 118 -7.29 -7.99 14.40
N LEU A 119 -6.98 -8.28 13.14
CA LEU A 119 -8.00 -8.59 12.13
C LEU A 119 -8.80 -9.84 12.49
N GLN A 120 -8.15 -10.87 13.02
CA GLN A 120 -8.82 -12.09 13.46
C GLN A 120 -9.71 -11.82 14.69
N GLU A 121 -9.25 -11.03 15.65
CA GLU A 121 -10.05 -10.58 16.79
C GLU A 121 -11.32 -9.83 16.32
N ALA A 122 -11.17 -8.91 15.35
CA ALA A 122 -12.30 -8.19 14.77
C ALA A 122 -13.33 -9.12 14.10
N LYS A 123 -12.86 -10.17 13.38
CA LYS A 123 -13.74 -11.21 12.81
C LYS A 123 -14.49 -11.98 13.89
N GLU A 124 -13.83 -12.36 14.97
CA GLU A 124 -14.45 -13.09 16.08
C GLU A 124 -15.50 -12.27 16.81
N GLU A 125 -15.24 -10.97 17.01
CA GLU A 125 -16.20 -10.05 17.62
C GLU A 125 -17.46 -9.92 16.74
N LEU A 126 -17.31 -9.74 15.43
CA LEU A 126 -18.45 -9.65 14.51
C LEU A 126 -19.27 -10.95 14.49
N ARG A 127 -18.61 -12.13 14.48
CA ARG A 127 -19.31 -13.43 14.56
C ARG A 127 -20.10 -13.57 15.85
N LYS A 128 -19.55 -13.18 17.00
CA LYS A 128 -20.24 -13.21 18.29
C LYS A 128 -21.48 -12.29 18.30
N GLN A 129 -21.42 -11.20 17.53
CA GLN A 129 -22.53 -10.25 17.39
C GLN A 129 -23.54 -10.64 16.28
N GLY A 130 -23.31 -11.73 15.56
CA GLY A 130 -24.15 -12.14 14.43
C GLY A 130 -24.09 -11.20 13.23
N ILE A 131 -23.03 -10.41 13.11
CA ILE A 131 -22.83 -9.46 12.00
C ILE A 131 -22.14 -10.17 10.84
N GLU A 132 -22.74 -10.11 9.66
CA GLU A 132 -22.27 -10.78 8.45
C GLU A 132 -21.08 -10.05 7.84
N PHE A 133 -20.09 -10.82 7.36
CA PHE A 133 -18.94 -10.34 6.59
C PHE A 133 -18.38 -11.46 5.67
N SER A 134 -17.56 -11.10 4.67
CA SER A 134 -16.90 -12.07 3.81
C SER A 134 -15.74 -12.75 4.57
N GLU A 135 -15.76 -14.07 4.66
CA GLU A 135 -14.68 -14.84 5.31
C GLU A 135 -13.38 -14.81 4.48
N LYS A 136 -13.50 -14.74 3.17
CA LYS A 136 -12.37 -14.77 2.22
C LYS A 136 -12.04 -13.35 1.75
N ILE A 137 -11.34 -12.60 2.60
CA ILE A 137 -10.82 -11.29 2.24
C ILE A 137 -9.31 -11.42 2.04
N GLU A 138 -8.84 -11.04 0.87
CA GLU A 138 -7.41 -10.98 0.60
C GLU A 138 -6.76 -9.86 1.42
N VAL A 139 -5.61 -10.19 2.03
CA VAL A 139 -4.83 -9.26 2.85
C VAL A 139 -3.44 -9.11 2.23
N GLY A 140 -3.11 -7.89 1.84
CA GLY A 140 -1.79 -7.53 1.34
C GLY A 140 -1.10 -6.51 2.21
N ILE A 141 0.12 -6.18 1.85
CA ILE A 141 0.92 -5.15 2.51
C ILE A 141 1.51 -4.18 1.50
N MET A 142 1.81 -2.98 1.98
CA MET A 142 2.61 -2.04 1.22
C MET A 142 4.10 -2.29 1.49
N ILE A 143 4.86 -2.52 0.43
CA ILE A 143 6.32 -2.60 0.48
C ILE A 143 6.85 -1.20 0.22
N GLU A 144 7.17 -0.50 1.28
CA GLU A 144 7.59 0.90 1.21
C GLU A 144 8.77 1.23 2.15
N THR A 145 9.28 0.19 2.84
CA THR A 145 10.52 0.27 3.58
C THR A 145 11.57 -0.67 2.96
N PRO A 146 12.86 -0.30 2.93
CA PRO A 146 13.92 -1.19 2.44
C PRO A 146 13.95 -2.52 3.18
N ALA A 147 13.69 -2.53 4.48
CA ALA A 147 13.64 -3.75 5.29
C ALA A 147 12.57 -4.72 4.79
N ALA A 148 11.34 -4.24 4.51
CA ALA A 148 10.26 -5.08 3.96
C ALA A 148 10.63 -5.65 2.58
N ALA A 149 11.26 -4.84 1.71
CA ALA A 149 11.71 -5.29 0.41
C ALA A 149 12.76 -6.40 0.52
N VAL A 150 13.72 -6.27 1.44
CA VAL A 150 14.78 -7.27 1.68
C VAL A 150 14.22 -8.61 2.18
N ILE A 151 13.21 -8.58 3.08
CA ILE A 151 12.57 -9.79 3.62
C ILE A 151 11.28 -10.18 2.89
N SER A 152 11.09 -9.68 1.67
CA SER A 152 9.85 -9.92 0.90
C SER A 152 9.59 -11.40 0.59
N ASP A 153 10.62 -12.25 0.56
CA ASP A 153 10.49 -13.71 0.44
C ASP A 153 9.82 -14.36 1.67
N ILE A 154 10.04 -13.79 2.86
CA ILE A 154 9.39 -14.20 4.11
C ILE A 154 7.94 -13.68 4.11
N LEU A 155 7.76 -12.38 3.84
CA LEU A 155 6.46 -11.71 3.87
C LEU A 155 5.49 -12.28 2.82
N ALA A 156 5.98 -12.67 1.63
CA ALA A 156 5.17 -13.26 0.56
C ALA A 156 4.48 -14.60 0.95
N LYS A 157 4.95 -15.27 1.99
CA LYS A 157 4.29 -16.48 2.53
C LYS A 157 3.05 -16.16 3.34
N GLU A 158 2.97 -14.94 3.86
CA GLU A 158 2.00 -14.50 4.84
C GLU A 158 0.89 -13.61 4.27
N VAL A 159 1.01 -13.18 3.00
CA VAL A 159 0.07 -12.24 2.37
C VAL A 159 -0.44 -12.76 1.03
N ASP A 160 -1.48 -12.10 0.51
CA ASP A 160 -2.10 -12.46 -0.76
C ASP A 160 -1.55 -11.61 -1.93
N PHE A 161 -1.04 -10.41 -1.67
CA PHE A 161 -0.44 -9.53 -2.67
C PHE A 161 0.50 -8.50 -2.03
N PHE A 162 1.35 -7.88 -2.86
CA PHE A 162 2.13 -6.70 -2.50
C PHE A 162 1.68 -5.47 -3.30
N SER A 163 1.85 -4.30 -2.70
CA SER A 163 1.81 -3.01 -3.38
C SER A 163 3.05 -2.22 -3.01
N ILE A 164 3.87 -1.86 -3.97
CA ILE A 164 5.10 -1.10 -3.70
C ILE A 164 4.75 0.37 -3.59
N GLY A 165 4.94 0.93 -2.40
CA GLY A 165 4.77 2.36 -2.08
C GLY A 165 6.04 3.13 -2.42
N THR A 166 6.21 3.52 -3.69
CA THR A 166 7.49 4.00 -4.20
C THR A 166 7.95 5.31 -3.60
N ASN A 167 7.02 6.19 -3.21
CA ASN A 167 7.41 7.47 -2.61
C ASN A 167 8.19 7.28 -1.31
N ASP A 168 7.68 6.45 -0.41
CA ASP A 168 8.34 6.16 0.87
C ASP A 168 9.53 5.21 0.67
N LEU A 169 9.43 4.22 -0.24
CA LEU A 169 10.56 3.33 -0.54
C LEU A 169 11.78 4.10 -1.04
N ILE A 170 11.61 5.07 -1.94
CA ILE A 170 12.70 5.91 -2.44
C ILE A 170 13.25 6.77 -1.30
N GLN A 171 12.38 7.46 -0.55
CA GLN A 171 12.76 8.30 0.57
C GLN A 171 13.63 7.54 1.58
N TYR A 172 13.21 6.36 2.01
CA TYR A 172 13.94 5.57 3.00
C TYR A 172 15.19 4.91 2.42
N THR A 173 15.17 4.50 1.16
CA THR A 173 16.35 3.89 0.52
C THR A 173 17.48 4.89 0.35
N LEU A 174 17.14 6.12 -0.05
CA LEU A 174 18.12 7.17 -0.31
C LEU A 174 18.39 8.06 0.92
N ALA A 175 17.71 7.78 2.05
CA ALA A 175 17.84 8.55 3.29
C ALA A 175 17.57 10.06 3.09
N ILE A 176 16.55 10.41 2.33
CA ILE A 176 16.17 11.79 2.00
C ILE A 176 14.76 12.09 2.43
N ASP A 177 14.51 13.30 2.87
CA ASP A 177 13.17 13.84 3.04
C ASP A 177 12.74 14.51 1.72
N ARG A 178 11.78 13.92 1.01
CA ARG A 178 11.26 14.42 -0.27
C ARG A 178 10.55 15.77 -0.15
N THR A 179 10.14 16.15 1.06
CA THR A 179 9.49 17.44 1.33
C THR A 179 10.49 18.56 1.63
N ASN A 180 11.76 18.22 1.89
CA ASN A 180 12.81 19.19 2.14
C ASN A 180 13.44 19.66 0.83
N GLU A 181 13.16 20.90 0.44
CA GLU A 181 13.62 21.51 -0.81
C GLU A 181 15.15 21.48 -1.00
N LYS A 182 15.92 21.45 0.11
CA LYS A 182 17.38 21.44 0.06
C LYS A 182 17.99 20.10 -0.36
N VAL A 183 17.26 18.99 -0.20
CA VAL A 183 17.75 17.63 -0.50
C VAL A 183 16.85 16.87 -1.48
N SER A 184 15.66 17.41 -1.83
CA SER A 184 14.71 16.76 -2.73
C SER A 184 15.30 16.49 -4.13
N TYR A 185 16.34 17.22 -4.53
CA TYR A 185 17.05 16.96 -5.79
C TYR A 185 17.76 15.59 -5.82
N LEU A 186 17.99 14.95 -4.66
CA LEU A 186 18.53 13.61 -4.53
C LEU A 186 17.48 12.51 -4.71
N TYR A 187 16.20 12.89 -4.80
CA TYR A 187 15.10 11.96 -5.02
C TYR A 187 15.17 11.41 -6.44
N ASP A 188 15.79 10.25 -6.59
CA ASP A 188 15.99 9.60 -7.88
C ASP A 188 15.25 8.26 -7.94
N PRO A 189 14.09 8.18 -8.63
CA PRO A 189 13.34 6.94 -8.79
C PRO A 189 14.05 5.88 -9.64
N LEU A 190 15.06 6.27 -10.43
CA LEU A 190 15.85 5.34 -11.24
C LEU A 190 17.13 4.89 -10.56
N ASN A 191 17.34 5.29 -9.30
CA ASN A 191 18.51 4.86 -8.55
C ASN A 191 18.61 3.33 -8.51
N PRO A 192 19.79 2.74 -8.82
CA PRO A 192 19.94 1.28 -8.85
C PRO A 192 19.57 0.58 -7.55
N ALA A 193 19.75 1.21 -6.38
CA ALA A 193 19.34 0.64 -5.11
C ALA A 193 17.82 0.48 -5.03
N VAL A 194 17.07 1.48 -5.47
CA VAL A 194 15.60 1.44 -5.52
C VAL A 194 15.11 0.38 -6.49
N LEU A 195 15.64 0.37 -7.72
CA LEU A 195 15.26 -0.59 -8.75
C LEU A 195 15.58 -2.03 -8.34
N ARG A 196 16.70 -2.26 -7.64
CA ARG A 196 17.04 -3.58 -7.08
C ARG A 196 16.06 -4.04 -6.02
N LEU A 197 15.61 -3.16 -5.13
CA LEU A 197 14.60 -3.48 -4.12
C LEU A 197 13.24 -3.80 -4.77
N ILE A 198 12.83 -3.05 -5.80
CA ILE A 198 11.61 -3.33 -6.57
C ILE A 198 11.73 -4.71 -7.24
N LYS A 199 12.83 -4.97 -7.95
CA LYS A 199 13.06 -6.26 -8.62
C LYS A 199 13.03 -7.43 -7.62
N MET A 200 13.76 -7.31 -6.51
CA MET A 200 13.79 -8.33 -5.45
C MET A 200 12.38 -8.63 -4.93
N THR A 201 11.59 -7.59 -4.67
CA THR A 201 10.20 -7.73 -4.20
C THR A 201 9.35 -8.50 -5.21
N VAL A 202 9.43 -8.12 -6.49
CA VAL A 202 8.67 -8.78 -7.58
C VAL A 202 9.07 -10.25 -7.71
N GLU A 203 10.36 -10.54 -7.78
CA GLU A 203 10.85 -11.92 -7.91
C GLU A 203 10.44 -12.81 -6.72
N ASN A 204 10.53 -12.28 -5.50
CA ASN A 204 10.16 -13.02 -4.29
C ASN A 204 8.65 -13.28 -4.21
N ALA A 205 7.83 -12.31 -4.60
CA ALA A 205 6.38 -12.46 -4.68
C ALA A 205 5.99 -13.50 -5.75
N HIS A 206 6.52 -13.39 -6.96
CA HIS A 206 6.23 -14.30 -8.07
C HIS A 206 6.62 -15.74 -7.76
N LYS A 207 7.75 -15.99 -7.05
CA LYS A 207 8.11 -17.34 -6.55
C LYS A 207 7.04 -17.95 -5.63
N LYS A 208 6.15 -17.13 -5.07
CA LYS A 208 5.02 -17.55 -4.23
C LYS A 208 3.66 -17.40 -4.92
N GLY A 209 3.64 -17.09 -6.20
CA GLY A 209 2.40 -16.86 -6.98
C GLY A 209 1.60 -15.64 -6.52
N LYS A 210 2.28 -14.62 -5.97
CA LYS A 210 1.66 -13.39 -5.49
C LYS A 210 1.84 -12.27 -6.50
N GLU A 211 0.77 -11.49 -6.72
CA GLU A 211 0.81 -10.29 -7.57
C GLU A 211 1.51 -9.12 -6.86
N VAL A 212 2.18 -8.28 -7.64
CA VAL A 212 2.84 -7.07 -7.17
C VAL A 212 2.34 -5.86 -7.95
N GLY A 213 1.66 -4.95 -7.26
CA GLY A 213 1.32 -3.64 -7.79
C GLY A 213 2.37 -2.59 -7.42
N VAL A 214 2.41 -1.51 -8.17
CA VAL A 214 3.16 -0.29 -7.82
C VAL A 214 2.20 0.87 -7.69
N CYS A 215 2.32 1.61 -6.60
CA CYS A 215 1.63 2.88 -6.39
C CYS A 215 2.65 3.98 -6.05
N GLY A 216 2.22 5.23 -6.14
CA GLY A 216 3.09 6.39 -6.03
C GLY A 216 3.25 7.10 -7.36
N GLU A 217 4.07 8.13 -7.37
CA GLU A 217 4.17 9.03 -8.52
C GLU A 217 4.77 8.36 -9.75
N ILE A 218 5.76 7.49 -9.54
CA ILE A 218 6.46 6.81 -10.64
C ILE A 218 5.56 5.86 -11.45
N ALA A 219 4.47 5.36 -10.86
CA ALA A 219 3.49 4.55 -11.59
C ALA A 219 2.79 5.33 -12.71
N SER A 220 2.83 6.66 -12.65
CA SER A 220 2.21 7.58 -13.63
C SER A 220 3.22 8.24 -14.57
N ASP A 221 4.52 7.98 -14.40
CA ASP A 221 5.57 8.53 -15.24
C ASP A 221 5.77 7.65 -16.49
N GLU A 222 5.44 8.21 -17.66
CA GLU A 222 5.50 7.49 -18.93
C GLU A 222 6.93 7.04 -19.32
N ASN A 223 7.98 7.65 -18.75
CA ASN A 223 9.37 7.23 -18.98
C ASN A 223 9.75 6.06 -18.06
N ILE A 224 9.15 5.96 -16.88
CA ILE A 224 9.46 4.92 -15.90
C ILE A 224 8.56 3.68 -16.08
N VAL A 225 7.34 3.85 -16.59
CA VAL A 225 6.40 2.75 -16.86
C VAL A 225 7.03 1.57 -17.61
N PRO A 226 7.81 1.76 -18.72
CA PRO A 226 8.47 0.64 -19.40
C PRO A 226 9.46 -0.11 -18.50
N ILE A 227 10.18 0.60 -17.63
CA ILE A 227 11.16 0.01 -16.70
C ILE A 227 10.39 -0.86 -15.67
N LEU A 228 9.28 -0.36 -15.10
CA LEU A 228 8.45 -1.13 -14.17
C LEU A 228 7.88 -2.41 -14.83
N ILE A 229 7.46 -2.31 -16.09
CA ILE A 229 7.04 -3.47 -16.89
C ILE A 229 8.21 -4.46 -17.04
N GLY A 230 9.39 -3.99 -17.41
CA GLY A 230 10.59 -4.82 -17.53
C GLY A 230 11.03 -5.48 -16.23
N LEU A 231 10.76 -4.85 -15.08
CA LEU A 231 10.97 -5.42 -13.74
C LEU A 231 9.94 -6.51 -13.39
N GLY A 232 8.86 -6.64 -14.18
CA GLY A 232 7.82 -7.66 -14.00
C GLY A 232 6.69 -7.24 -13.06
N VAL A 233 6.45 -5.94 -12.88
CA VAL A 233 5.32 -5.44 -12.09
C VAL A 233 3.99 -5.82 -12.76
N ASP A 234 3.02 -6.33 -11.98
CA ASP A 234 1.73 -6.83 -12.48
C ASP A 234 0.68 -5.72 -12.61
N GLU A 235 0.78 -4.66 -11.79
CA GLU A 235 -0.22 -3.60 -11.72
C GLU A 235 0.42 -2.22 -11.48
N LEU A 236 -0.11 -1.21 -12.17
CA LEU A 236 0.22 0.20 -11.93
C LEU A 236 -1.02 0.94 -11.41
N SER A 237 -0.95 1.41 -10.18
CA SER A 237 -2.01 2.21 -9.57
C SER A 237 -1.73 3.70 -9.78
N VAL A 238 -2.53 4.32 -10.61
CA VAL A 238 -2.31 5.69 -11.09
C VAL A 238 -3.48 6.62 -10.78
N ASN A 239 -3.22 7.92 -10.77
CA ASN A 239 -4.28 8.92 -10.68
C ASN A 239 -5.26 8.76 -11.88
N PRO A 240 -6.58 8.89 -11.66
CA PRO A 240 -7.58 8.78 -12.74
C PRO A 240 -7.28 9.59 -14.00
N ALA A 241 -6.71 10.79 -13.87
CA ALA A 241 -6.32 11.63 -15.00
C ALA A 241 -5.20 11.02 -15.87
N LYS A 242 -4.39 10.13 -15.32
CA LYS A 242 -3.27 9.47 -16.01
C LYS A 242 -3.59 8.09 -16.57
N ILE A 243 -4.79 7.56 -16.33
CA ILE A 243 -5.14 6.19 -16.73
C ILE A 243 -5.00 5.99 -18.25
N LEU A 244 -5.43 6.93 -19.06
CA LEU A 244 -5.41 6.76 -20.52
C LEU A 244 -3.99 6.81 -21.07
N SER A 245 -3.17 7.76 -20.62
CA SER A 245 -1.78 7.88 -21.08
C SER A 245 -0.93 6.68 -20.65
N VAL A 246 -1.07 6.23 -19.39
CA VAL A 246 -0.36 5.05 -18.90
C VAL A 246 -0.83 3.77 -19.62
N LYS A 247 -2.13 3.60 -19.86
CA LYS A 247 -2.62 2.47 -20.66
C LYS A 247 -2.03 2.45 -22.08
N LYS A 248 -1.99 3.60 -22.74
CA LYS A 248 -1.35 3.74 -24.05
C LYS A 248 0.10 3.29 -23.96
N LYS A 249 0.85 3.82 -22.98
CA LYS A 249 2.26 3.46 -22.79
C LYS A 249 2.47 1.97 -22.56
N ILE A 250 1.62 1.33 -21.74
CA ILE A 250 1.66 -0.13 -21.51
C ILE A 250 1.46 -0.90 -22.83
N THR A 251 0.49 -0.49 -23.66
CA THR A 251 0.21 -1.20 -24.94
C THR A 251 1.31 -1.00 -25.98
N GLU A 252 2.08 0.06 -25.91
CA GLU A 252 3.22 0.36 -26.79
C GLU A 252 4.55 -0.26 -26.29
N THR A 253 4.56 -0.82 -25.07
CA THR A 253 5.77 -1.37 -24.45
C THR A 253 5.88 -2.87 -24.67
N ASP A 254 7.01 -3.33 -25.23
CA ASP A 254 7.33 -4.75 -25.34
C ASP A 254 8.06 -5.22 -24.06
N TYR A 255 7.44 -6.16 -23.36
CA TYR A 255 7.97 -6.71 -22.11
C TYR A 255 9.38 -7.33 -22.27
N ASN A 256 9.61 -8.10 -23.35
CA ASN A 256 10.89 -8.79 -23.52
C ASN A 256 12.04 -7.81 -23.80
N ILE A 257 11.74 -6.77 -24.57
CA ILE A 257 12.70 -5.69 -24.84
C ILE A 257 13.05 -4.97 -23.52
N GLU A 258 12.06 -4.54 -22.77
CA GLU A 258 12.30 -3.81 -21.54
C GLU A 258 12.96 -4.68 -20.46
N LYS A 259 12.58 -5.96 -20.35
CA LYS A 259 13.24 -6.92 -19.45
C LYS A 259 14.73 -7.08 -19.75
N SER A 260 15.12 -7.06 -21.02
CA SER A 260 16.55 -7.11 -21.39
C SER A 260 17.30 -5.85 -21.00
N LYS A 261 16.67 -4.68 -21.10
CA LYS A 261 17.26 -3.37 -20.74
C LYS A 261 17.40 -3.17 -19.23
N VAL A 262 16.50 -3.75 -18.44
CA VAL A 262 16.50 -3.60 -16.96
C VAL A 262 17.87 -3.93 -16.35
N ASN A 263 18.56 -4.95 -16.85
CA ASN A 263 19.89 -5.30 -16.34
C ASN A 263 20.90 -4.15 -16.48
N GLY A 264 20.77 -3.32 -17.50
CA GLY A 264 21.60 -2.11 -17.65
C GLY A 264 21.31 -1.09 -16.55
N TYR A 265 20.04 -0.80 -16.26
CA TYR A 265 19.66 0.13 -15.19
C TYR A 265 20.09 -0.32 -13.79
N LEU A 266 20.19 -1.63 -13.56
CA LEU A 266 20.62 -2.19 -12.27
C LEU A 266 22.15 -2.14 -12.06
N GLN A 267 22.92 -1.84 -13.09
CA GLN A 267 24.39 -1.86 -13.08
C GLN A 267 25.02 -0.47 -13.20
N ILE A 268 24.22 0.57 -13.45
CA ILE A 268 24.75 1.94 -13.59
C ILE A 268 25.36 2.36 -12.25
N SER A 269 26.63 2.60 -12.30
CA SER A 269 27.45 3.17 -11.23
C SER A 269 27.48 4.69 -11.33
#